data_2b45cd879b3733d8f54c330d59b22876
#
_entry.id   2b45cd879b3733d8f54c330d59b22876
#
_cell.length_a   1.000
_cell.length_b   1.000
_cell.length_c   1.000
_cell.angle_alpha   90.00
_cell.angle_beta   90.00
_cell.angle_gamma   90.00
#
_symmetry.space_group_name_H-M   'P 1'
#
loop_
_entity.id
_entity.type
_entity.pdbx_description
1 polymer ?
#
loop_
_entity_poly.entity_id
_entity_poly.type
_entity_poly.pdbx_seq_one_letter_code
_entity_poly.pdbx_strand_id
1 'polypeptide(L)'
;MVHPDHVLRLEEATELPAFEPVYPLTAGITQKLISRAAASALERVPELAEWIDPNLKRREAWPDWNRAVRAAHAPKVVGDLAASHPARLRLAYDELLAHQVTLALARSVLRRGKGIASIATGRLQGRILASLEYHPTNAQQRAIVEISDDMALPLRMNRLLQGDVGSGKTLVAFMALLVAVEAGGQGVMMAPTEILARQHLDSLRPLAERAEVVLELLTGRDKGTERAVKLAALQTGNIQILVGTHAVFQKDVVFADLRLAVIDEQHRFGVAQRMELGAKGLAVDVLVMTATPIPRSLSLAQYGDMDLSILDEKPAGRLPIKTALVTTGRIDEVVAHLARAIAAGQQAYWVCPLVEESEVVDMTAAEERFRQLRAVLGEGRVGLVHGQMPSAEKDAAMARFVAGKTSVLVATTVIEVGVNVPNASIMVIERAESFGLAQLHQLRGRVGRGSEASTCLLLYQPPLGETAERRLALLRDTEDGFRIAEEDLAMRGAGDMIGTAQSGLPRFRIADLERQTALMELAQSDARALLSVDPDLTSSRGAAVRVLLWLMEQDKAMRLISVG
;
A
#
# COMPACT_ATOMS: atom_id res chain seq x y z
N MET A 1 -32.35 -33.42 -15.98
CA MET A 1 -30.90 -33.17 -15.96
C MET A 1 -30.63 -32.23 -17.12
N VAL A 2 -29.97 -31.12 -16.85
CA VAL A 2 -29.58 -30.16 -17.89
C VAL A 2 -28.05 -30.21 -17.94
N HIS A 3 -27.48 -30.63 -19.08
CA HIS A 3 -26.06 -30.77 -19.35
C HIS A 3 -25.25 -31.61 -18.33
N PRO A 4 -25.50 -32.96 -18.25
CA PRO A 4 -24.67 -33.83 -17.43
C PRO A 4 -23.27 -33.95 -18.01
N ASP A 5 -22.23 -33.91 -17.15
CA ASP A 5 -20.84 -34.08 -17.57
C ASP A 5 -20.56 -35.49 -18.10
N HIS A 6 -21.22 -36.51 -17.52
CA HIS A 6 -21.12 -37.89 -17.93
C HIS A 6 -22.53 -38.56 -18.01
N VAL A 7 -22.74 -39.32 -19.07
CA VAL A 7 -23.88 -40.18 -19.24
C VAL A 7 -23.35 -41.59 -19.55
N LEU A 8 -23.42 -42.48 -18.56
CA LEU A 8 -22.88 -43.84 -18.63
C LEU A 8 -23.97 -44.88 -18.30
N ARG A 9 -23.76 -46.11 -18.75
CA ARG A 9 -24.56 -47.24 -18.28
C ARG A 9 -24.18 -47.61 -16.85
N LEU A 10 -25.07 -48.19 -16.08
CA LEU A 10 -24.85 -48.53 -14.68
C LEU A 10 -23.62 -49.45 -14.49
N GLU A 11 -23.36 -50.31 -15.47
CA GLU A 11 -22.22 -51.23 -15.50
C GLU A 11 -20.87 -50.50 -15.67
N GLU A 12 -20.87 -49.33 -16.31
CA GLU A 12 -19.70 -48.49 -16.59
C GLU A 12 -19.46 -47.48 -15.48
N ALA A 13 -20.34 -47.37 -14.48
CA ALA A 13 -20.23 -46.39 -13.40
C ALA A 13 -18.99 -46.59 -12.51
N THR A 14 -18.47 -47.82 -12.45
CA THR A 14 -17.23 -48.16 -11.72
C THR A 14 -15.95 -47.69 -12.43
N GLU A 15 -16.04 -47.29 -13.71
CA GLU A 15 -14.90 -46.80 -14.50
C GLU A 15 -14.74 -45.28 -14.39
N LEU A 16 -15.69 -44.59 -13.74
CA LEU A 16 -15.55 -43.13 -13.52
C LEU A 16 -14.39 -42.83 -12.57
N PRO A 17 -13.48 -41.93 -12.96
CA PRO A 17 -12.46 -41.49 -12.06
C PRO A 17 -13.08 -40.72 -10.88
N ALA A 18 -12.57 -40.95 -9.67
CA ALA A 18 -13.04 -40.24 -8.46
C ALA A 18 -12.85 -38.72 -8.57
N PHE A 19 -11.87 -38.29 -9.35
CA PHE A 19 -11.54 -36.88 -9.62
C PHE A 19 -11.19 -36.70 -11.11
N GLU A 20 -11.72 -35.65 -11.71
CA GLU A 20 -11.42 -35.29 -13.09
C GLU A 20 -10.94 -33.83 -13.17
N PRO A 21 -9.84 -33.54 -13.88
CA PRO A 21 -9.39 -32.16 -14.07
C PRO A 21 -10.36 -31.42 -15.00
N VAL A 22 -10.85 -30.28 -14.55
CA VAL A 22 -11.70 -29.36 -15.32
C VAL A 22 -10.83 -28.23 -15.86
N TYR A 23 -10.86 -28.05 -17.18
CA TYR A 23 -10.12 -27.01 -17.87
C TYR A 23 -11.05 -25.87 -18.32
N PRO A 24 -10.60 -24.60 -18.28
CA PRO A 24 -11.36 -23.50 -18.87
C PRO A 24 -11.64 -23.74 -20.34
N LEU A 25 -12.89 -23.54 -20.76
CA LEU A 25 -13.32 -23.76 -22.14
C LEU A 25 -13.48 -22.43 -22.88
N THR A 26 -13.18 -22.45 -24.19
CA THR A 26 -13.53 -21.38 -25.13
C THR A 26 -14.55 -21.91 -26.16
N ALA A 27 -15.22 -21.00 -26.85
CA ALA A 27 -16.21 -21.39 -27.87
C ALA A 27 -15.61 -22.37 -28.90
N GLY A 28 -16.31 -23.48 -29.14
CA GLY A 28 -15.88 -24.51 -30.07
C GLY A 28 -14.95 -25.60 -29.51
N ILE A 29 -14.53 -25.51 -28.24
CA ILE A 29 -13.71 -26.54 -27.58
C ILE A 29 -14.54 -27.28 -26.53
N THR A 30 -14.46 -28.62 -26.54
CA THR A 30 -15.12 -29.46 -25.55
C THR A 30 -14.15 -29.90 -24.45
N GLN A 31 -14.67 -30.17 -23.24
CA GLN A 31 -13.89 -30.70 -22.11
C GLN A 31 -13.10 -31.96 -22.52
N LYS A 32 -13.73 -32.89 -23.27
CA LYS A 32 -13.09 -34.11 -23.75
C LYS A 32 -11.87 -33.85 -24.66
N LEU A 33 -11.96 -32.82 -25.52
CA LEU A 33 -10.86 -32.47 -26.42
C LEU A 33 -9.68 -31.90 -25.65
N ILE A 34 -9.92 -30.95 -24.74
CA ILE A 34 -8.86 -30.32 -23.96
C ILE A 34 -8.23 -31.31 -22.97
N SER A 35 -9.00 -32.20 -22.35
CA SER A 35 -8.47 -33.23 -21.46
C SER A 35 -7.55 -34.21 -22.21
N ARG A 36 -7.90 -34.61 -23.45
CA ARG A 36 -6.98 -35.42 -24.28
C ARG A 36 -5.71 -34.68 -24.66
N ALA A 37 -5.82 -33.43 -25.03
CA ALA A 37 -4.67 -32.59 -25.36
C ALA A 37 -3.74 -32.45 -24.15
N ALA A 38 -4.30 -32.17 -22.97
CA ALA A 38 -3.54 -32.06 -21.72
C ALA A 38 -2.85 -33.39 -21.36
N ALA A 39 -3.57 -34.51 -21.43
CA ALA A 39 -3.01 -35.85 -21.18
C ALA A 39 -1.83 -36.15 -22.13
N SER A 40 -1.98 -35.87 -23.43
CA SER A 40 -0.90 -36.07 -24.42
C SER A 40 0.29 -35.13 -24.19
N ALA A 41 0.05 -33.92 -23.73
CA ALA A 41 1.13 -32.98 -23.34
C ALA A 41 1.88 -33.48 -22.09
N LEU A 42 1.15 -33.98 -21.10
CA LEU A 42 1.73 -34.51 -19.85
C LEU A 42 2.63 -35.74 -20.09
N GLU A 43 2.31 -36.58 -21.07
CA GLU A 43 3.20 -37.69 -21.48
C GLU A 43 4.56 -37.21 -22.00
N ARG A 44 4.60 -36.01 -22.59
CA ARG A 44 5.76 -35.41 -23.22
C ARG A 44 6.47 -34.37 -22.34
N VAL A 45 6.04 -34.19 -21.09
CA VAL A 45 6.70 -33.27 -20.13
C VAL A 45 8.16 -33.69 -19.96
N PRO A 46 9.13 -32.80 -20.29
CA PRO A 46 10.55 -33.12 -20.22
C PRO A 46 11.06 -33.21 -18.78
N GLU A 47 12.19 -33.87 -18.61
CA GLU A 47 12.99 -33.72 -17.41
C GLU A 47 13.81 -32.43 -17.53
N LEU A 48 13.60 -31.52 -16.60
CA LEU A 48 14.30 -30.24 -16.52
C LEU A 48 15.33 -30.26 -15.40
N ALA A 49 16.39 -29.49 -15.57
CA ALA A 49 17.36 -29.27 -14.50
C ALA A 49 16.70 -28.60 -13.30
N GLU A 50 17.10 -28.99 -12.09
CA GLU A 50 16.50 -28.50 -10.85
C GLU A 50 16.97 -27.08 -10.53
N TRP A 51 16.02 -26.20 -10.24
CA TRP A 51 16.27 -24.82 -9.84
C TRP A 51 16.13 -24.55 -8.34
N ILE A 52 15.52 -25.50 -7.59
CA ILE A 52 15.42 -25.39 -6.15
C ILE A 52 16.74 -25.83 -5.49
N ASP A 53 17.09 -25.19 -4.37
CA ASP A 53 18.21 -25.65 -3.57
C ASP A 53 17.98 -27.10 -3.12
N PRO A 54 18.98 -28.00 -3.28
CA PRO A 54 18.82 -29.42 -2.95
C PRO A 54 18.48 -29.68 -1.49
N ASN A 55 18.94 -28.83 -0.56
CA ASN A 55 18.64 -28.99 0.88
C ASN A 55 17.21 -28.58 1.16
N LEU A 56 16.76 -27.46 0.55
CA LEU A 56 15.37 -27.00 0.66
C LEU A 56 14.42 -28.08 0.11
N LYS A 57 14.66 -28.56 -1.09
CA LYS A 57 13.83 -29.59 -1.73
C LYS A 57 13.69 -30.85 -0.88
N ARG A 58 14.80 -31.31 -0.26
CA ARG A 58 14.79 -32.48 0.65
C ARG A 58 14.02 -32.20 1.93
N ARG A 59 14.23 -31.02 2.54
CA ARG A 59 13.54 -30.63 3.78
C ARG A 59 12.05 -30.59 3.62
N GLU A 60 11.57 -30.03 2.50
CA GLU A 60 10.15 -29.88 2.20
C GLU A 60 9.54 -31.14 1.54
N ALA A 61 10.34 -32.18 1.27
CA ALA A 61 9.95 -33.41 0.58
C ALA A 61 9.27 -33.15 -0.78
N TRP A 62 9.69 -32.12 -1.50
CA TRP A 62 9.07 -31.78 -2.79
C TRP A 62 9.52 -32.71 -3.93
N PRO A 63 8.59 -33.14 -4.80
CA PRO A 63 8.94 -33.93 -5.97
C PRO A 63 9.65 -33.09 -7.04
N ASP A 64 10.20 -33.77 -8.07
CA ASP A 64 10.68 -33.11 -9.27
C ASP A 64 9.54 -32.41 -10.00
N TRP A 65 9.86 -31.35 -10.75
CA TRP A 65 8.86 -30.54 -11.43
C TRP A 65 7.92 -31.34 -12.32
N ASN A 66 8.44 -32.23 -13.15
CA ASN A 66 7.65 -33.09 -14.03
C ASN A 66 6.68 -33.99 -13.27
N ARG A 67 7.08 -34.51 -12.11
CA ARG A 67 6.23 -35.33 -11.22
C ARG A 67 5.16 -34.45 -10.55
N ALA A 68 5.53 -33.24 -10.12
CA ALA A 68 4.58 -32.31 -9.52
C ALA A 68 3.47 -31.91 -10.50
N VAL A 69 3.82 -31.56 -11.74
CA VAL A 69 2.86 -31.20 -12.79
C VAL A 69 1.92 -32.37 -13.07
N ARG A 70 2.44 -33.58 -13.25
CA ARG A 70 1.62 -34.78 -13.48
C ARG A 70 0.68 -35.08 -12.32
N ALA A 71 1.17 -34.96 -11.08
CA ALA A 71 0.35 -35.18 -9.88
C ALA A 71 -0.79 -34.14 -9.76
N ALA A 72 -0.53 -32.87 -10.09
CA ALA A 72 -1.54 -31.81 -10.07
C ALA A 72 -2.67 -32.05 -11.08
N HIS A 73 -2.40 -32.71 -12.21
CA HIS A 73 -3.39 -33.05 -13.24
C HIS A 73 -4.08 -34.41 -13.05
N ALA A 74 -3.60 -35.24 -12.11
CA ALA A 74 -4.16 -36.57 -11.87
C ALA A 74 -4.30 -36.85 -10.36
N PRO A 75 -5.14 -36.07 -9.62
CA PRO A 75 -5.39 -36.29 -8.20
C PRO A 75 -6.14 -37.62 -8.02
N LYS A 76 -5.78 -38.37 -6.99
CA LYS A 76 -6.37 -39.71 -6.68
C LYS A 76 -7.26 -39.68 -5.46
N VAL A 77 -6.95 -38.80 -4.50
CA VAL A 77 -7.67 -38.64 -3.24
C VAL A 77 -7.92 -37.17 -2.95
N VAL A 78 -8.89 -36.88 -2.08
CA VAL A 78 -9.22 -35.48 -1.66
C VAL A 78 -8.00 -34.72 -1.15
N GLY A 79 -7.10 -35.42 -0.45
CA GLY A 79 -5.85 -34.83 0.04
C GLY A 79 -4.94 -34.26 -1.04
N ASP A 80 -4.97 -34.80 -2.25
CA ASP A 80 -4.14 -34.32 -3.38
C ASP A 80 -4.62 -32.95 -3.89
N LEU A 81 -5.86 -32.55 -3.56
CA LEU A 81 -6.43 -31.24 -3.90
C LEU A 81 -6.05 -30.15 -2.89
N ALA A 82 -5.54 -30.54 -1.73
CA ALA A 82 -5.17 -29.57 -0.70
C ALA A 82 -4.02 -28.66 -1.17
N ALA A 83 -4.10 -27.38 -0.86
CA ALA A 83 -3.03 -26.41 -1.16
C ALA A 83 -1.70 -26.79 -0.47
N SER A 84 -1.76 -27.55 0.63
CA SER A 84 -0.61 -28.08 1.37
C SER A 84 -0.02 -29.39 0.79
N HIS A 85 -0.60 -29.95 -0.28
CA HIS A 85 -0.03 -31.15 -0.91
C HIS A 85 1.36 -30.85 -1.50
N PRO A 86 2.39 -31.70 -1.26
CA PRO A 86 3.77 -31.43 -1.68
C PRO A 86 3.94 -31.04 -3.15
N ALA A 87 3.21 -31.68 -4.07
CA ALA A 87 3.25 -31.33 -5.49
C ALA A 87 2.70 -29.92 -5.77
N ARG A 88 1.62 -29.52 -5.09
CA ARG A 88 1.02 -28.19 -5.22
C ARG A 88 1.88 -27.11 -4.59
N LEU A 89 2.44 -27.37 -3.39
CA LEU A 89 3.41 -26.48 -2.74
C LEU A 89 4.63 -26.27 -3.61
N ARG A 90 5.17 -27.34 -4.24
CA ARG A 90 6.28 -27.24 -5.17
C ARG A 90 5.96 -26.30 -6.34
N LEU A 91 4.83 -26.47 -7.00
CA LEU A 91 4.45 -25.65 -8.15
C LEU A 91 4.15 -24.19 -7.74
N ALA A 92 3.53 -23.99 -6.58
CA ALA A 92 3.33 -22.66 -6.01
C ALA A 92 4.67 -21.97 -5.70
N TYR A 93 5.62 -22.71 -5.11
CA TYR A 93 6.97 -22.19 -4.86
C TYR A 93 7.69 -21.82 -6.16
N ASP A 94 7.59 -22.62 -7.21
CA ASP A 94 8.20 -22.34 -8.51
C ASP A 94 7.68 -21.01 -9.07
N GLU A 95 6.38 -20.77 -9.00
CA GLU A 95 5.76 -19.53 -9.45
C GLU A 95 6.22 -18.32 -8.61
N LEU A 96 6.25 -18.47 -7.29
CA LEU A 96 6.71 -17.44 -6.37
C LEU A 96 8.20 -17.15 -6.54
N LEU A 97 9.04 -18.18 -6.73
CA LEU A 97 10.47 -18.03 -6.99
C LEU A 97 10.73 -17.25 -8.28
N ALA A 98 10.06 -17.62 -9.37
CA ALA A 98 10.17 -16.90 -10.64
C ALA A 98 9.82 -15.42 -10.48
N HIS A 99 8.75 -15.13 -9.76
CA HIS A 99 8.32 -13.76 -9.47
C HIS A 99 9.37 -13.01 -8.64
N GLN A 100 9.87 -13.60 -7.55
CA GLN A 100 10.85 -12.97 -6.67
C GLN A 100 12.21 -12.75 -7.37
N VAL A 101 12.65 -13.70 -8.20
CA VAL A 101 13.86 -13.52 -9.02
C VAL A 101 13.67 -12.36 -10.01
N THR A 102 12.50 -12.24 -10.65
CA THR A 102 12.18 -11.11 -11.54
C THR A 102 12.28 -9.77 -10.83
N LEU A 103 11.67 -9.65 -9.65
CA LEU A 103 11.74 -8.43 -8.84
C LEU A 103 13.18 -8.13 -8.40
N ALA A 104 13.93 -9.13 -7.97
CA ALA A 104 15.30 -8.96 -7.52
C ALA A 104 16.24 -8.55 -8.67
N LEU A 105 16.03 -9.08 -9.88
CA LEU A 105 16.74 -8.64 -11.09
C LEU A 105 16.40 -7.20 -11.45
N ALA A 106 15.12 -6.83 -11.46
CA ALA A 106 14.69 -5.45 -11.69
C ALA A 106 15.34 -4.49 -10.68
N ARG A 107 15.36 -4.87 -9.40
CA ARG A 107 16.04 -4.13 -8.33
C ARG A 107 17.54 -3.99 -8.60
N SER A 108 18.22 -5.08 -9.03
CA SER A 108 19.66 -5.03 -9.32
C SER A 108 20.00 -4.04 -10.43
N VAL A 109 19.16 -3.97 -11.47
CA VAL A 109 19.30 -3.00 -12.56
C VAL A 109 19.10 -1.57 -12.07
N LEU A 110 18.08 -1.33 -11.23
CA LEU A 110 17.84 -0.01 -10.63
C LEU A 110 18.99 0.41 -9.71
N ARG A 111 19.59 -0.51 -8.95
CA ARG A 111 20.75 -0.28 -8.08
C ARG A 111 22.09 -0.16 -8.83
N ARG A 112 22.23 -0.72 -10.03
CA ARG A 112 23.45 -0.58 -10.86
C ARG A 112 23.73 0.86 -11.29
N GLY A 113 22.73 1.76 -11.25
CA GLY A 113 22.98 3.19 -11.33
C GLY A 113 23.81 3.64 -10.13
N LYS A 114 24.99 4.24 -10.36
CA LYS A 114 25.84 4.77 -9.29
C LYS A 114 25.00 5.73 -8.42
N GLY A 115 24.82 5.38 -7.15
CA GLY A 115 24.31 6.26 -6.11
C GLY A 115 25.40 7.24 -5.66
N ILE A 116 25.02 8.32 -5.04
CA ILE A 116 25.94 9.22 -4.34
C ILE A 116 25.74 8.97 -2.85
N ALA A 117 26.77 8.43 -2.19
CA ALA A 117 26.71 8.20 -0.76
C ALA A 117 26.44 9.51 0.00
N SER A 118 25.38 9.54 0.78
CA SER A 118 25.01 10.63 1.68
C SER A 118 25.50 10.29 3.09
N ILE A 119 26.76 10.55 3.37
CA ILE A 119 27.38 10.27 4.67
C ILE A 119 27.17 11.46 5.59
N ALA A 120 26.36 11.28 6.62
CA ALA A 120 26.10 12.26 7.66
C ALA A 120 26.78 11.85 8.98
N THR A 121 27.18 12.84 9.80
CA THR A 121 27.71 12.59 11.15
C THR A 121 26.60 12.36 12.18
N GLY A 122 25.35 12.60 11.82
CA GLY A 122 24.18 12.53 12.69
C GLY A 122 23.97 13.79 13.56
N ARG A 123 24.73 14.86 13.32
CA ARG A 123 24.65 16.11 14.08
C ARG A 123 23.27 16.77 13.99
N LEU A 124 22.71 16.87 12.79
CA LEU A 124 21.38 17.46 12.59
C LEU A 124 20.28 16.59 13.19
N GLN A 125 20.35 15.29 12.96
CA GLN A 125 19.41 14.32 13.56
C GLN A 125 19.48 14.37 15.09
N GLY A 126 20.68 14.34 15.68
CA GLY A 126 20.88 14.41 17.13
C GLY A 126 20.32 15.71 17.74
N ARG A 127 20.50 16.86 17.05
CA ARG A 127 19.93 18.15 17.48
C ARG A 127 18.39 18.09 17.55
N ILE A 128 17.76 17.51 16.55
CA ILE A 128 16.30 17.36 16.54
C ILE A 128 15.84 16.39 17.60
N LEU A 129 16.45 15.20 17.69
CA LEU A 129 16.08 14.18 18.70
C LEU A 129 16.16 14.74 20.12
N ALA A 130 17.19 15.54 20.43
CA ALA A 130 17.35 16.20 21.72
C ALA A 130 16.30 17.30 21.97
N SER A 131 15.68 17.85 20.93
CA SER A 131 14.69 18.93 21.02
C SER A 131 13.24 18.44 21.10
N LEU A 132 13.01 17.13 20.91
CA LEU A 132 11.66 16.54 20.99
C LEU A 132 11.23 16.43 22.47
N GLU A 133 9.95 16.72 22.72
CA GLU A 133 9.32 16.55 24.04
C GLU A 133 8.98 15.10 24.35
N TYR A 134 9.21 14.20 23.41
CA TYR A 134 8.91 12.77 23.49
C TYR A 134 10.06 11.94 22.89
N HIS A 135 10.14 10.67 23.28
CA HIS A 135 11.10 9.75 22.68
C HIS A 135 10.50 9.06 21.46
N PRO A 136 11.23 9.02 20.33
CA PRO A 136 10.82 8.20 19.19
C PRO A 136 10.65 6.72 19.61
N THR A 137 9.67 6.04 19.01
CA THR A 137 9.48 4.60 19.25
C THR A 137 10.66 3.79 18.74
N ASN A 138 10.81 2.54 19.22
CA ASN A 138 11.87 1.65 18.73
C ASN A 138 11.75 1.42 17.22
N ALA A 139 10.51 1.30 16.71
CA ALA A 139 10.25 1.15 15.29
C ALA A 139 10.71 2.38 14.48
N GLN A 140 10.48 3.59 14.99
CA GLN A 140 10.97 4.82 14.35
C GLN A 140 12.49 4.90 14.37
N GLN A 141 13.14 4.58 15.50
CA GLN A 141 14.59 4.57 15.62
C GLN A 141 15.21 3.56 14.66
N ARG A 142 14.68 2.33 14.62
CA ARG A 142 15.09 1.29 13.67
C ARG A 142 15.00 1.77 12.22
N ALA A 143 13.87 2.35 11.83
CA ALA A 143 13.66 2.85 10.47
C ALA A 143 14.62 4.00 10.12
N ILE A 144 14.90 4.91 11.05
CA ILE A 144 15.88 6.00 10.86
C ILE A 144 17.28 5.43 10.58
N VAL A 145 17.70 4.43 11.34
CA VAL A 145 19.01 3.75 11.14
C VAL A 145 19.05 3.04 9.79
N GLU A 146 18.04 2.21 9.48
CA GLU A 146 17.94 1.48 8.20
C GLU A 146 18.03 2.40 6.98
N ILE A 147 17.34 3.54 7.04
CA ILE A 147 17.35 4.54 5.96
C ILE A 147 18.72 5.24 5.88
N SER A 148 19.29 5.62 7.01
CA SER A 148 20.59 6.31 7.05
C SER A 148 21.71 5.41 6.55
N ASP A 149 21.69 4.12 6.92
CA ASP A 149 22.68 3.13 6.46
C ASP A 149 22.58 2.91 4.95
N ASP A 150 21.35 2.82 4.40
CA ASP A 150 21.15 2.70 2.95
C ASP A 150 21.66 3.93 2.19
N MET A 151 21.35 5.15 2.69
CA MET A 151 21.80 6.40 2.08
C MET A 151 23.32 6.58 2.13
N ALA A 152 24.01 5.94 3.07
CA ALA A 152 25.46 5.96 3.18
C ALA A 152 26.17 5.07 2.14
N LEU A 153 25.44 4.20 1.44
CA LEU A 153 25.99 3.35 0.40
C LEU A 153 26.13 4.09 -0.93
N PRO A 154 27.11 3.73 -1.78
CA PRO A 154 27.23 4.29 -3.14
C PRO A 154 26.24 3.67 -4.13
N LEU A 155 25.06 3.31 -3.66
CA LEU A 155 23.96 2.67 -4.38
C LEU A 155 22.70 3.49 -4.19
N ARG A 156 21.82 3.51 -5.18
CA ARG A 156 20.53 4.19 -5.03
C ARG A 156 19.63 3.46 -4.04
N MET A 157 19.20 4.16 -3.03
CA MET A 157 18.15 3.67 -2.13
C MET A 157 16.79 3.75 -2.82
N ASN A 158 16.02 2.66 -2.75
CA ASN A 158 14.61 2.63 -3.10
C ASN A 158 13.87 1.89 -1.97
N ARG A 159 13.26 2.66 -1.05
CA ARG A 159 12.73 2.12 0.20
C ARG A 159 11.29 2.54 0.44
N LEU A 160 10.48 1.62 0.92
CA LEU A 160 9.10 1.84 1.38
C LEU A 160 9.07 1.97 2.90
N LEU A 161 8.61 3.10 3.40
CA LEU A 161 8.30 3.34 4.81
C LEU A 161 6.80 3.13 5.04
N GLN A 162 6.47 2.01 5.65
CA GLN A 162 5.11 1.60 5.93
C GLN A 162 4.77 1.81 7.40
N GLY A 163 3.60 2.32 7.69
CA GLY A 163 3.13 2.46 9.06
C GLY A 163 1.71 2.99 9.09
N ASP A 164 0.99 2.69 10.14
CA ASP A 164 -0.38 3.14 10.33
C ASP A 164 -0.52 4.67 10.34
N VAL A 165 -1.74 5.16 10.23
CA VAL A 165 -2.04 6.59 10.35
C VAL A 165 -1.58 7.08 11.72
N GLY A 166 -0.71 8.12 11.73
CA GLY A 166 -0.16 8.69 12.96
C GLY A 166 0.97 7.90 13.60
N SER A 167 1.60 6.94 12.92
CA SER A 167 2.81 6.23 13.39
C SER A 167 4.09 7.10 13.38
N GLY A 168 4.02 8.35 12.88
CA GLY A 168 5.14 9.28 12.85
C GLY A 168 6.05 9.15 11.63
N LYS A 169 5.56 8.63 10.50
CA LYS A 169 6.30 8.54 9.22
C LYS A 169 6.96 9.86 8.82
N THR A 170 6.27 10.99 9.03
CA THR A 170 6.77 12.33 8.69
C THR A 170 8.05 12.68 9.45
N LEU A 171 8.16 12.28 10.74
CA LEU A 171 9.40 12.47 11.51
C LEU A 171 10.54 11.64 10.93
N VAL A 172 10.31 10.37 10.63
CA VAL A 172 11.32 9.48 10.04
C VAL A 172 11.79 10.01 8.69
N ALA A 173 10.87 10.47 7.84
CA ALA A 173 11.19 11.09 6.56
C ALA A 173 11.99 12.38 6.71
N PHE A 174 11.66 13.21 7.71
CA PHE A 174 12.43 14.42 8.00
C PHE A 174 13.85 14.09 8.46
N MET A 175 14.02 13.06 9.30
CA MET A 175 15.36 12.59 9.68
C MET A 175 16.19 12.15 8.48
N ALA A 176 15.56 11.47 7.50
CA ALA A 176 16.23 11.11 6.25
C ALA A 176 16.62 12.35 5.41
N LEU A 177 15.72 13.35 5.33
CA LEU A 177 16.03 14.62 4.65
C LEU A 177 17.21 15.35 5.30
N LEU A 178 17.33 15.29 6.64
CA LEU A 178 18.49 15.87 7.36
C LEU A 178 19.79 15.14 7.02
N VAL A 179 19.79 13.84 6.75
CA VAL A 179 20.96 13.10 6.24
C VAL A 179 21.42 13.68 4.91
N ALA A 180 20.50 13.88 3.97
CA ALA A 180 20.81 14.48 2.67
C ALA A 180 21.41 15.87 2.80
N VAL A 181 20.83 16.72 3.67
CA VAL A 181 21.28 18.10 3.91
C VAL A 181 22.65 18.11 4.61
N GLU A 182 22.87 17.28 5.62
CA GLU A 182 24.14 17.20 6.33
C GLU A 182 25.27 16.70 5.42
N ALA A 183 24.97 15.86 4.45
CA ALA A 183 25.89 15.43 3.40
C ALA A 183 26.15 16.49 2.31
N GLY A 184 25.58 17.70 2.43
CA GLY A 184 25.79 18.83 1.52
C GLY A 184 24.83 18.87 0.33
N GLY A 185 23.83 18.00 0.29
CA GLY A 185 22.82 17.95 -0.78
C GLY A 185 21.48 18.58 -0.40
N GLN A 186 20.49 18.35 -1.24
CA GLN A 186 19.12 18.82 -1.08
C GLN A 186 18.14 17.63 -1.00
N GLY A 187 17.00 17.86 -0.34
CA GLY A 187 15.91 16.92 -0.29
C GLY A 187 14.59 17.50 -0.77
N VAL A 188 13.70 16.64 -1.26
CA VAL A 188 12.33 17.04 -1.62
C VAL A 188 11.32 16.10 -0.96
N MET A 189 10.25 16.67 -0.43
CA MET A 189 9.09 15.93 0.07
C MET A 189 7.87 16.27 -0.75
N MET A 190 7.29 15.26 -1.37
CA MET A 190 6.13 15.39 -2.22
C MET A 190 4.86 14.88 -1.52
N ALA A 191 3.82 15.70 -1.56
CA ALA A 191 2.49 15.36 -1.10
C ALA A 191 1.48 15.36 -2.25
N PRO A 192 0.43 14.53 -2.20
CA PRO A 192 -0.55 14.41 -3.28
C PRO A 192 -1.43 15.64 -3.46
N THR A 193 -1.60 16.45 -2.41
CA THR A 193 -2.43 17.65 -2.43
C THR A 193 -1.73 18.84 -1.80
N GLU A 194 -2.16 20.05 -2.17
CA GLU A 194 -1.61 21.28 -1.62
C GLU A 194 -1.84 21.41 -0.12
N ILE A 195 -3.00 20.97 0.36
CA ILE A 195 -3.32 21.00 1.80
C ILE A 195 -2.33 20.14 2.59
N LEU A 196 -2.02 18.95 2.10
CA LEU A 196 -1.02 18.08 2.72
C LEU A 196 0.39 18.67 2.66
N ALA A 197 0.77 19.25 1.52
CA ALA A 197 2.06 19.90 1.38
C ALA A 197 2.21 21.05 2.41
N ARG A 198 1.17 21.86 2.60
CA ARG A 198 1.14 22.91 3.62
C ARG A 198 1.22 22.34 5.04
N GLN A 199 0.48 21.25 5.33
CA GLN A 199 0.56 20.60 6.64
C GLN A 199 1.95 20.01 6.92
N HIS A 200 2.60 19.41 5.93
CA HIS A 200 3.99 18.99 6.07
C HIS A 200 4.90 20.19 6.35
N LEU A 201 4.77 21.27 5.60
CA LEU A 201 5.53 22.50 5.86
C LEU A 201 5.32 22.99 7.29
N ASP A 202 4.06 23.15 7.73
CA ASP A 202 3.73 23.70 9.05
C ASP A 202 4.23 22.80 10.19
N SER A 203 4.14 21.47 10.02
CA SER A 203 4.64 20.52 11.01
C SER A 203 6.16 20.40 11.06
N LEU A 204 6.84 20.58 9.93
CA LEU A 204 8.30 20.44 9.82
C LEU A 204 9.04 21.76 10.03
N ARG A 205 8.40 22.91 9.83
CA ARG A 205 9.03 24.24 9.98
C ARG A 205 9.69 24.44 11.35
N PRO A 206 9.03 24.15 12.50
CA PRO A 206 9.69 24.31 13.81
C PRO A 206 10.90 23.40 13.98
N LEU A 207 10.88 22.21 13.37
CA LEU A 207 12.01 21.29 13.39
C LEU A 207 13.14 21.76 12.48
N ALA A 208 12.81 22.27 11.29
CA ALA A 208 13.77 22.82 10.33
C ALA A 208 14.48 24.06 10.90
N GLU A 209 13.76 24.96 11.57
CA GLU A 209 14.33 26.12 12.27
C GLU A 209 15.29 25.69 13.37
N ARG A 210 14.94 24.66 14.17
CA ARG A 210 15.85 24.11 15.20
C ARG A 210 17.09 23.45 14.59
N ALA A 211 16.95 22.84 13.40
CA ALA A 211 18.08 22.26 12.66
C ALA A 211 18.91 23.31 11.92
N GLU A 212 18.46 24.57 11.84
CA GLU A 212 19.04 25.63 11.01
C GLU A 212 19.06 25.27 9.52
N VAL A 213 17.96 24.64 9.04
CA VAL A 213 17.79 24.19 7.67
C VAL A 213 16.69 25.00 6.99
N VAL A 214 16.93 25.46 5.77
CA VAL A 214 15.96 26.23 4.98
C VAL A 214 14.96 25.27 4.34
N LEU A 215 13.71 25.37 4.79
CA LEU A 215 12.56 24.59 4.34
C LEU A 215 11.56 25.50 3.62
N GLU A 216 11.22 25.17 2.37
CA GLU A 216 10.29 25.97 1.55
C GLU A 216 9.19 25.13 0.91
N LEU A 217 8.09 25.81 0.52
CA LEU A 217 6.95 25.22 -0.16
C LEU A 217 6.90 25.65 -1.63
N LEU A 218 6.66 24.69 -2.53
CA LEU A 218 6.37 24.95 -3.94
C LEU A 218 5.09 24.21 -4.38
N THR A 219 4.10 24.99 -4.81
CA THR A 219 2.80 24.47 -5.30
C THR A 219 2.46 25.01 -6.66
N GLY A 220 1.38 24.52 -7.28
CA GLY A 220 0.88 25.05 -8.55
C GLY A 220 0.33 26.48 -8.45
N ARG A 221 0.14 27.03 -7.25
CA ARG A 221 -0.30 28.43 -7.04
C ARG A 221 0.84 29.43 -7.05
N ASP A 222 2.07 28.98 -6.83
CA ASP A 222 3.24 29.87 -6.93
C ASP A 222 3.42 30.34 -8.38
N LYS A 223 3.35 31.63 -8.62
CA LYS A 223 3.42 32.23 -9.97
C LYS A 223 4.31 33.49 -9.98
N GLY A 224 4.74 33.90 -11.16
CA GLY A 224 5.44 35.16 -11.39
C GLY A 224 6.75 35.25 -10.60
N THR A 225 7.02 36.43 -10.03
CA THR A 225 8.29 36.75 -9.37
C THR A 225 8.55 35.91 -8.14
N GLU A 226 7.54 35.59 -7.34
CA GLU A 226 7.69 34.76 -6.14
C GLU A 226 8.21 33.36 -6.50
N ARG A 227 7.61 32.72 -7.52
CA ARG A 227 8.08 31.44 -8.02
C ARG A 227 9.51 31.52 -8.53
N ALA A 228 9.84 32.57 -9.31
CA ALA A 228 11.19 32.75 -9.87
C ALA A 228 12.26 32.87 -8.76
N VAL A 229 11.97 33.60 -7.67
CA VAL A 229 12.87 33.74 -6.52
C VAL A 229 13.10 32.38 -5.83
N LYS A 230 12.03 31.62 -5.59
CA LYS A 230 12.13 30.27 -5.00
C LYS A 230 12.95 29.32 -5.89
N LEU A 231 12.70 29.32 -7.21
CA LEU A 231 13.46 28.49 -8.16
C LEU A 231 14.94 28.85 -8.20
N ALA A 232 15.27 30.14 -8.20
CA ALA A 232 16.67 30.60 -8.15
C ALA A 232 17.35 30.18 -6.83
N ALA A 233 16.68 30.33 -5.68
CA ALA A 233 17.19 29.89 -4.38
C ALA A 233 17.37 28.36 -4.30
N LEU A 234 16.51 27.59 -4.94
CA LEU A 234 16.64 26.14 -5.05
C LEU A 234 17.85 25.75 -5.91
N GLN A 235 18.01 26.38 -7.07
CA GLN A 235 19.11 26.11 -8.00
C GLN A 235 20.49 26.50 -7.42
N THR A 236 20.54 27.45 -6.51
CA THR A 236 21.80 27.85 -5.81
C THR A 236 22.05 27.04 -4.53
N GLY A 237 21.16 26.13 -4.13
CA GLY A 237 21.29 25.34 -2.90
C GLY A 237 20.88 26.08 -1.62
N ASN A 238 20.40 27.34 -1.71
CA ASN A 238 19.93 28.11 -0.55
C ASN A 238 18.67 27.53 0.07
N ILE A 239 17.80 26.87 -0.72
CA ILE A 239 16.71 26.03 -0.22
C ILE A 239 17.24 24.60 -0.14
N GLN A 240 17.34 24.07 1.07
CA GLN A 240 17.90 22.73 1.34
C GLN A 240 16.82 21.66 1.31
N ILE A 241 15.61 21.95 1.77
CA ILE A 241 14.47 21.04 1.72
C ILE A 241 13.29 21.74 1.04
N LEU A 242 12.75 21.09 -0.01
CA LEU A 242 11.56 21.57 -0.70
C LEU A 242 10.39 20.67 -0.39
N VAL A 243 9.28 21.22 0.07
CA VAL A 243 7.99 20.52 0.18
C VAL A 243 7.11 20.97 -0.97
N GLY A 244 6.35 20.07 -1.58
CA GLY A 244 5.43 20.50 -2.63
C GLY A 244 4.51 19.40 -3.13
N THR A 245 3.77 19.73 -4.18
CA THR A 245 2.92 18.79 -4.92
C THR A 245 3.66 18.31 -6.19
N HIS A 246 2.94 17.71 -7.14
CA HIS A 246 3.51 17.38 -8.46
C HIS A 246 4.20 18.57 -9.17
N ALA A 247 3.99 19.81 -8.71
CA ALA A 247 4.68 20.98 -9.21
C ALA A 247 6.22 20.89 -9.08
N VAL A 248 6.74 20.12 -8.13
CA VAL A 248 8.19 19.91 -7.92
C VAL A 248 8.85 19.12 -9.05
N PHE A 249 8.05 18.41 -9.89
CA PHE A 249 8.55 17.65 -11.05
C PHE A 249 8.58 18.45 -12.35
N GLN A 250 8.01 19.64 -12.38
CA GLN A 250 8.02 20.47 -13.57
C GLN A 250 9.45 20.73 -14.05
N LYS A 251 9.65 20.81 -15.36
CA LYS A 251 10.98 20.90 -15.98
C LYS A 251 11.80 22.11 -15.53
N ASP A 252 11.13 23.19 -15.17
CA ASP A 252 11.72 24.43 -14.68
C ASP A 252 12.25 24.34 -13.24
N VAL A 253 11.87 23.31 -12.49
CA VAL A 253 12.35 23.09 -11.11
C VAL A 253 13.69 22.35 -11.17
N VAL A 254 14.77 23.05 -10.93
CA VAL A 254 16.14 22.52 -10.97
C VAL A 254 16.76 22.61 -9.58
N PHE A 255 17.32 21.50 -9.09
CA PHE A 255 18.05 21.43 -7.83
C PHE A 255 19.56 21.60 -8.08
N ALA A 256 20.29 22.15 -7.12
CA ALA A 256 21.75 22.18 -7.15
C ALA A 256 22.35 20.78 -6.99
N ASP A 257 21.88 20.01 -6.00
CA ASP A 257 22.31 18.62 -5.72
C ASP A 257 21.18 17.86 -5.00
N LEU A 258 20.20 17.34 -5.75
CA LEU A 258 19.11 16.54 -5.17
C LEU A 258 19.61 15.14 -4.79
N ARG A 259 19.59 14.83 -3.49
CA ARG A 259 20.03 13.55 -2.91
C ARG A 259 18.88 12.62 -2.54
N LEU A 260 17.80 13.18 -1.97
CA LEU A 260 16.67 12.39 -1.48
C LEU A 260 15.33 12.95 -1.97
N ALA A 261 14.49 12.08 -2.50
CA ALA A 261 13.09 12.35 -2.77
C ALA A 261 12.18 11.49 -1.89
N VAL A 262 11.37 12.16 -1.06
CA VAL A 262 10.34 11.53 -0.24
C VAL A 262 9.00 11.68 -0.94
N ILE A 263 8.26 10.58 -1.10
CA ILE A 263 6.94 10.54 -1.74
C ILE A 263 5.90 10.08 -0.72
N ASP A 264 4.96 10.95 -0.37
CA ASP A 264 3.87 10.59 0.55
C ASP A 264 2.65 10.05 -0.21
N GLU A 265 1.98 9.05 0.35
CA GLU A 265 0.75 8.41 -0.16
C GLU A 265 0.89 7.88 -1.61
N GLN A 266 1.83 6.97 -1.81
CA GLN A 266 2.24 6.42 -3.12
C GLN A 266 1.09 5.90 -4.00
N HIS A 267 0.00 5.37 -3.43
CA HIS A 267 -1.10 4.77 -4.20
C HIS A 267 -1.76 5.72 -5.21
N ARG A 268 -1.48 7.02 -5.11
CA ARG A 268 -1.96 8.08 -6.02
C ARG A 268 -0.97 8.46 -7.13
N PHE A 269 0.23 7.84 -7.15
CA PHE A 269 1.27 8.15 -8.13
C PHE A 269 1.62 6.95 -9.01
N GLY A 270 1.57 7.14 -10.33
CA GLY A 270 1.93 6.12 -11.32
C GLY A 270 3.45 5.84 -11.37
N VAL A 271 3.81 4.68 -11.93
CA VAL A 271 5.21 4.27 -12.17
C VAL A 271 5.98 5.31 -12.99
N ALA A 272 5.31 5.96 -13.96
CA ALA A 272 5.92 6.99 -14.82
C ALA A 272 6.44 8.19 -14.01
N GLN A 273 5.70 8.65 -13.00
CA GLN A 273 6.09 9.80 -12.17
C GLN A 273 7.28 9.49 -11.26
N ARG A 274 7.43 8.22 -10.82
CA ARG A 274 8.63 7.76 -10.09
C ARG A 274 9.88 7.76 -10.98
N MET A 275 9.72 7.42 -12.25
CA MET A 275 10.82 7.47 -13.23
C MET A 275 11.25 8.90 -13.57
N GLU A 276 10.32 9.87 -13.58
CA GLU A 276 10.63 11.29 -13.79
C GLU A 276 11.46 11.88 -12.64
N LEU A 277 11.27 11.41 -11.40
CA LEU A 277 12.14 11.76 -10.27
C LEU A 277 13.60 11.31 -10.49
N GLY A 278 13.77 10.06 -10.95
CA GLY A 278 15.10 9.55 -11.29
C GLY A 278 15.80 10.32 -12.40
N ALA A 279 15.04 11.05 -13.25
CA ALA A 279 15.56 11.88 -14.32
C ALA A 279 16.02 13.27 -13.85
N LYS A 280 15.61 13.75 -12.66
CA LYS A 280 16.01 15.06 -12.11
C LYS A 280 17.37 15.07 -11.40
N GLY A 281 17.94 13.91 -11.13
CA GLY A 281 19.29 13.76 -10.60
C GLY A 281 19.85 12.39 -10.98
N LEU A 282 21.15 12.34 -11.31
CA LEU A 282 21.80 11.10 -11.78
C LEU A 282 21.81 9.97 -10.74
N ALA A 283 21.47 10.25 -9.45
CA ALA A 283 21.62 9.30 -8.35
C ALA A 283 20.70 9.60 -7.15
N VAL A 284 19.45 9.99 -7.39
CA VAL A 284 18.52 10.36 -6.31
C VAL A 284 18.02 9.11 -5.57
N ASP A 285 18.13 9.14 -4.24
CA ASP A 285 17.50 8.18 -3.34
C ASP A 285 16.00 8.43 -3.27
N VAL A 286 15.21 7.36 -3.18
CA VAL A 286 13.75 7.44 -3.11
C VAL A 286 13.24 6.76 -1.85
N LEU A 287 12.54 7.54 -1.03
CA LEU A 287 11.80 7.05 0.13
C LEU A 287 10.30 7.24 -0.11
N VAL A 288 9.59 6.15 -0.21
CA VAL A 288 8.14 6.16 -0.41
C VAL A 288 7.45 5.92 0.92
N MET A 289 6.41 6.68 1.23
CA MET A 289 5.60 6.49 2.42
C MET A 289 4.19 6.04 2.09
N THR A 290 3.63 5.16 2.90
CA THR A 290 2.22 4.79 2.84
C THR A 290 1.60 4.72 4.23
N ALA A 291 0.39 5.28 4.37
CA ALA A 291 -0.42 5.15 5.58
C ALA A 291 -1.35 3.95 5.55
N THR A 292 -1.43 3.25 4.41
CA THR A 292 -2.18 2.01 4.32
C THR A 292 -1.28 0.87 4.76
N PRO A 293 -1.56 0.19 5.88
CA PRO A 293 -0.91 -1.06 6.17
C PRO A 293 -1.20 -2.05 5.05
N ILE A 294 -0.15 -2.57 4.42
CA ILE A 294 -0.25 -3.57 3.36
C ILE A 294 0.15 -4.89 4.00
N PRO A 295 -0.63 -5.96 3.85
CA PRO A 295 -0.25 -7.28 4.32
C PRO A 295 1.16 -7.65 3.86
N ARG A 296 1.92 -8.33 4.70
CA ARG A 296 3.33 -8.62 4.42
C ARG A 296 3.51 -9.41 3.13
N SER A 297 2.63 -10.38 2.88
CA SER A 297 2.63 -11.16 1.62
C SER A 297 2.42 -10.30 0.38
N LEU A 298 1.50 -9.34 0.45
CA LEU A 298 1.25 -8.41 -0.65
C LEU A 298 2.40 -7.41 -0.81
N SER A 299 3.00 -6.94 0.28
CA SER A 299 4.20 -6.08 0.23
C SER A 299 5.35 -6.78 -0.49
N LEU A 300 5.60 -8.06 -0.19
CA LEU A 300 6.63 -8.86 -0.84
C LEU A 300 6.32 -9.12 -2.32
N ALA A 301 5.06 -9.30 -2.67
CA ALA A 301 4.64 -9.53 -4.05
C ALA A 301 4.67 -8.26 -4.91
N GLN A 302 4.30 -7.12 -4.35
CA GLN A 302 4.12 -5.88 -5.09
C GLN A 302 5.35 -4.96 -5.06
N TYR A 303 6.08 -4.96 -3.93
CA TYR A 303 7.20 -4.06 -3.66
C TYR A 303 8.51 -4.82 -3.39
N GLY A 304 8.66 -6.04 -3.91
CA GLY A 304 9.87 -6.83 -3.76
C GLY A 304 11.13 -6.20 -4.38
N ASP A 305 10.95 -5.18 -5.23
CA ASP A 305 11.98 -4.32 -5.78
C ASP A 305 12.45 -3.20 -4.83
N MET A 306 11.74 -3.00 -3.69
CA MET A 306 12.05 -2.00 -2.67
C MET A 306 12.50 -2.64 -1.36
N ASP A 307 13.31 -1.92 -0.59
CA ASP A 307 13.54 -2.24 0.81
C ASP A 307 12.36 -1.75 1.66
N LEU A 308 12.08 -2.44 2.75
CA LEU A 308 10.91 -2.17 3.57
C LEU A 308 11.34 -1.78 4.99
N SER A 309 10.84 -0.63 5.47
CA SER A 309 10.89 -0.24 6.89
C SER A 309 9.45 -0.15 7.42
N ILE A 310 9.19 -0.81 8.55
CA ILE A 310 7.86 -0.91 9.14
C ILE A 310 7.82 -0.17 10.47
N LEU A 311 6.83 0.73 10.61
CA LEU A 311 6.48 1.37 11.86
C LEU A 311 5.28 0.63 12.49
N ASP A 312 5.57 -0.40 13.24
CA ASP A 312 4.63 -1.30 13.89
C ASP A 312 4.28 -0.89 15.33
N GLU A 313 4.78 0.26 15.79
CA GLU A 313 4.50 0.82 17.09
C GLU A 313 3.73 2.15 16.98
N LYS A 314 2.82 2.38 17.94
CA LYS A 314 2.14 3.68 18.08
C LYS A 314 2.97 4.60 18.98
N PRO A 315 3.11 5.90 18.62
CA PRO A 315 3.75 6.89 19.49
C PRO A 315 3.07 6.96 20.87
N ALA A 316 3.87 7.19 21.91
CA ALA A 316 3.39 7.35 23.27
C ALA A 316 2.41 8.53 23.39
N GLY A 317 1.42 8.41 24.30
CA GLY A 317 0.43 9.47 24.56
C GLY A 317 -0.79 9.46 23.64
N ARG A 318 -0.87 8.59 22.65
CA ARG A 318 -2.05 8.46 21.80
C ARG A 318 -3.12 7.63 22.49
N LEU A 319 -4.30 8.22 22.69
CA LEU A 319 -5.45 7.54 23.28
C LEU A 319 -6.12 6.60 22.26
N PRO A 320 -6.63 5.44 22.70
CA PRO A 320 -7.42 4.56 21.85
C PRO A 320 -8.69 5.25 21.32
N ILE A 321 -9.07 4.93 20.07
CA ILE A 321 -10.30 5.43 19.46
C ILE A 321 -11.45 4.48 19.78
N LYS A 322 -12.41 4.91 20.59
CA LYS A 322 -13.59 4.11 20.91
C LYS A 322 -14.45 3.90 19.65
N THR A 323 -14.46 2.69 19.10
CA THR A 323 -15.27 2.36 17.93
C THR A 323 -16.56 1.67 18.35
N ALA A 324 -17.71 2.13 17.84
CA ALA A 324 -19.03 1.57 18.16
C ALA A 324 -19.86 1.33 16.89
N LEU A 325 -20.58 0.22 16.87
CA LEU A 325 -21.55 -0.13 15.82
C LEU A 325 -22.93 0.39 16.24
N VAL A 326 -23.59 1.13 15.37
CA VAL A 326 -24.90 1.74 15.61
C VAL A 326 -25.80 1.49 14.41
N THR A 327 -27.05 1.05 14.64
CA THR A 327 -28.01 0.88 13.55
C THR A 327 -28.48 2.25 13.04
N THR A 328 -28.74 2.35 11.74
CA THR A 328 -29.25 3.59 11.10
C THR A 328 -30.58 4.08 11.73
N GLY A 329 -31.37 3.17 12.30
CA GLY A 329 -32.60 3.56 13.04
C GLY A 329 -32.36 4.44 14.30
N ARG A 330 -31.10 4.53 14.78
CA ARG A 330 -30.71 5.36 15.93
C ARG A 330 -29.99 6.65 15.53
N ILE A 331 -30.12 7.09 14.31
CA ILE A 331 -29.41 8.25 13.78
C ILE A 331 -29.76 9.54 14.54
N ASP A 332 -31.00 9.69 14.95
CA ASP A 332 -31.45 10.87 15.72
C ASP A 332 -30.76 10.96 17.10
N GLU A 333 -30.51 9.81 17.75
CA GLU A 333 -29.74 9.76 18.99
C GLU A 333 -28.27 10.19 18.74
N VAL A 334 -27.68 9.74 17.62
CA VAL A 334 -26.32 10.12 17.22
C VAL A 334 -26.24 11.62 16.98
N VAL A 335 -27.21 12.22 16.28
CA VAL A 335 -27.26 13.66 16.02
C VAL A 335 -27.44 14.45 17.34
N ALA A 336 -28.25 13.96 18.25
CA ALA A 336 -28.44 14.61 19.57
C ALA A 336 -27.14 14.54 20.41
N HIS A 337 -26.41 13.44 20.38
CA HIS A 337 -25.09 13.32 21.02
C HIS A 337 -24.06 14.25 20.38
N LEU A 338 -24.03 14.29 19.04
CA LEU A 338 -23.16 15.17 18.27
C LEU A 338 -23.41 16.64 18.61
N ALA A 339 -24.66 17.07 18.72
CA ALA A 339 -25.01 18.45 19.10
C ALA A 339 -24.41 18.83 20.46
N ARG A 340 -24.45 17.92 21.44
CA ARG A 340 -23.86 18.16 22.78
C ARG A 340 -22.33 18.25 22.72
N ALA A 341 -21.69 17.37 21.94
CA ALA A 341 -20.23 17.37 21.75
C ALA A 341 -19.75 18.66 21.07
N ILE A 342 -20.47 19.12 20.04
CA ILE A 342 -20.19 20.38 19.36
C ILE A 342 -20.38 21.58 20.29
N ALA A 343 -21.41 21.58 21.15
CA ALA A 343 -21.60 22.61 22.16
C ALA A 343 -20.45 22.64 23.18
N ALA A 344 -19.79 21.50 23.42
CA ALA A 344 -18.59 21.39 24.24
C ALA A 344 -17.27 21.75 23.48
N GLY A 345 -17.33 22.19 22.21
CA GLY A 345 -16.18 22.65 21.43
C GLY A 345 -15.50 21.58 20.60
N GLN A 346 -16.02 20.35 20.54
CA GLN A 346 -15.47 19.28 19.72
C GLN A 346 -15.82 19.46 18.25
N GLN A 347 -15.00 18.89 17.36
CA GLN A 347 -15.28 18.83 15.92
C GLN A 347 -15.52 17.39 15.47
N ALA A 348 -16.31 17.23 14.41
CA ALA A 348 -16.70 15.93 13.90
C ALA A 348 -16.60 15.84 12.39
N TYR A 349 -16.19 14.68 11.91
CA TYR A 349 -16.40 14.25 10.53
C TYR A 349 -17.68 13.42 10.43
N TRP A 350 -18.43 13.67 9.36
CA TRP A 350 -19.58 12.86 8.99
C TRP A 350 -19.43 12.39 7.56
N VAL A 351 -19.18 11.09 7.38
CA VAL A 351 -18.87 10.49 6.08
C VAL A 351 -20.12 9.78 5.55
N CYS A 352 -20.52 10.17 4.34
CA CYS A 352 -21.60 9.52 3.59
C CYS A 352 -20.99 8.55 2.56
N PRO A 353 -21.62 7.38 2.32
CA PRO A 353 -21.13 6.41 1.36
C PRO A 353 -21.20 6.94 -0.07
N LEU A 354 -20.34 6.39 -0.96
CA LEU A 354 -20.52 6.42 -2.40
C LEU A 354 -21.34 5.18 -2.79
N VAL A 355 -22.43 5.36 -3.54
CA VAL A 355 -23.20 4.25 -4.10
C VAL A 355 -22.71 4.02 -5.53
N GLU A 356 -22.16 2.85 -5.84
CA GLU A 356 -21.42 2.54 -7.08
C GLU A 356 -22.18 2.80 -8.39
N GLU A 357 -23.49 3.05 -8.36
CA GLU A 357 -24.29 3.17 -9.58
C GLU A 357 -24.48 4.61 -10.11
N SER A 358 -24.18 5.66 -9.33
CA SER A 358 -24.32 7.04 -9.80
C SER A 358 -23.69 8.07 -8.87
N GLU A 359 -22.66 8.76 -9.34
CA GLU A 359 -22.06 9.92 -8.66
C GLU A 359 -23.09 11.02 -8.29
N VAL A 360 -24.21 11.09 -9.01
CA VAL A 360 -25.31 12.02 -8.77
C VAL A 360 -26.11 11.65 -7.52
N VAL A 361 -26.34 10.37 -7.28
CA VAL A 361 -27.06 9.87 -6.08
C VAL A 361 -26.24 10.11 -4.82
N ASP A 362 -24.93 9.95 -4.89
CA ASP A 362 -24.02 10.15 -3.77
C ASP A 362 -23.92 11.61 -3.32
N MET A 363 -23.89 12.52 -4.27
CA MET A 363 -23.94 13.96 -4.03
C MET A 363 -25.25 14.32 -3.30
N THR A 364 -26.36 13.79 -3.78
CA THR A 364 -27.68 14.04 -3.18
C THR A 364 -27.77 13.58 -1.72
N ALA A 365 -27.21 12.41 -1.40
CA ALA A 365 -27.18 11.88 -0.03
C ALA A 365 -26.33 12.76 0.92
N ALA A 366 -25.13 13.19 0.47
CA ALA A 366 -24.28 14.06 1.26
C ALA A 366 -24.90 15.46 1.45
N GLU A 367 -25.52 16.03 0.41
CA GLU A 367 -26.22 17.32 0.48
C GLU A 367 -27.46 17.26 1.37
N GLU A 368 -28.19 16.17 1.31
CA GLU A 368 -29.36 15.96 2.17
C GLU A 368 -28.94 15.87 3.64
N ARG A 369 -27.91 15.10 3.94
CA ARG A 369 -27.34 15.01 5.28
C ARG A 369 -26.81 16.37 5.77
N PHE A 370 -26.15 17.09 4.90
CA PHE A 370 -25.69 18.44 5.19
C PHE A 370 -26.86 19.39 5.57
N ARG A 371 -27.98 19.36 4.80
CA ARG A 371 -29.17 20.16 5.10
C ARG A 371 -29.81 19.78 6.42
N GLN A 372 -29.94 18.48 6.69
CA GLN A 372 -30.48 17.97 7.95
C GLN A 372 -29.63 18.39 9.17
N LEU A 373 -28.31 18.22 9.09
CA LEU A 373 -27.42 18.62 10.17
C LEU A 373 -27.39 20.15 10.38
N ARG A 374 -27.46 20.93 9.31
CA ARG A 374 -27.60 22.41 9.42
C ARG A 374 -28.87 22.82 10.15
N ALA A 375 -29.98 22.16 9.88
CA ALA A 375 -31.24 22.46 10.54
C ALA A 375 -31.18 22.23 12.06
N VAL A 376 -30.44 21.20 12.52
CA VAL A 376 -30.32 20.85 13.94
C VAL A 376 -29.19 21.62 14.63
N LEU A 377 -28.02 21.76 13.98
CA LEU A 377 -26.80 22.30 14.60
C LEU A 377 -26.63 23.81 14.39
N GLY A 378 -27.38 24.38 13.47
CA GLY A 378 -27.35 25.80 13.11
C GLY A 378 -26.53 26.11 11.87
N GLU A 379 -26.91 27.20 11.21
CA GLU A 379 -26.21 27.71 10.03
C GLU A 379 -24.76 28.12 10.35
N GLY A 380 -23.85 27.78 9.45
CA GLY A 380 -22.43 28.10 9.60
C GLY A 380 -21.62 27.09 10.44
N ARG A 381 -22.24 26.16 11.16
CA ARG A 381 -21.52 25.14 11.93
C ARG A 381 -21.19 23.89 11.12
N VAL A 382 -21.84 23.68 10.00
CA VAL A 382 -21.67 22.50 9.13
C VAL A 382 -21.03 22.91 7.82
N GLY A 383 -19.96 22.23 7.42
CA GLY A 383 -19.32 22.32 6.12
C GLY A 383 -19.65 21.10 5.27
N LEU A 384 -19.52 21.22 3.94
CA LEU A 384 -19.74 20.15 2.97
C LEU A 384 -18.53 20.04 2.03
N VAL A 385 -18.11 18.79 1.76
CA VAL A 385 -17.05 18.47 0.78
C VAL A 385 -17.42 17.19 0.03
N HIS A 386 -17.51 17.24 -1.29
CA HIS A 386 -17.72 16.04 -2.13
C HIS A 386 -16.94 16.10 -3.44
N GLY A 387 -16.87 14.99 -4.15
CA GLY A 387 -16.01 14.79 -5.33
C GLY A 387 -16.19 15.83 -6.43
N GLN A 388 -17.41 16.24 -6.70
CA GLN A 388 -17.76 17.15 -7.81
C GLN A 388 -17.55 18.64 -7.52
N MET A 389 -17.29 19.03 -6.25
CA MET A 389 -17.01 20.44 -5.95
C MET A 389 -15.72 20.91 -6.63
N PRO A 390 -15.67 22.18 -7.10
CA PRO A 390 -14.43 22.81 -7.56
C PRO A 390 -13.34 22.74 -6.48
N SER A 391 -12.09 22.55 -6.88
CA SER A 391 -10.96 22.38 -5.95
C SER A 391 -10.86 23.56 -4.96
N ALA A 392 -11.08 24.79 -5.43
CA ALA A 392 -11.03 26.00 -4.60
C ALA A 392 -12.10 25.99 -3.49
N GLU A 393 -13.30 25.49 -3.78
CA GLU A 393 -14.39 25.38 -2.80
C GLU A 393 -14.11 24.28 -1.77
N LYS A 394 -13.58 23.13 -2.22
CA LYS A 394 -13.11 22.06 -1.31
C LYS A 394 -12.05 22.58 -0.35
N ASP A 395 -11.05 23.28 -0.87
CA ASP A 395 -9.98 23.89 -0.08
C ASP A 395 -10.52 24.90 0.93
N ALA A 396 -11.48 25.75 0.51
CA ALA A 396 -12.09 26.73 1.39
C ALA A 396 -12.93 26.08 2.50
N ALA A 397 -13.71 25.03 2.20
CA ALA A 397 -14.49 24.30 3.18
C ALA A 397 -13.57 23.60 4.21
N MET A 398 -12.51 22.95 3.73
CA MET A 398 -11.50 22.32 4.59
C MET A 398 -10.77 23.34 5.46
N ALA A 399 -10.34 24.47 4.91
CA ALA A 399 -9.67 25.53 5.67
C ALA A 399 -10.57 26.09 6.79
N ARG A 400 -11.87 26.25 6.54
CA ARG A 400 -12.83 26.67 7.57
C ARG A 400 -12.97 25.63 8.69
N PHE A 401 -12.95 24.35 8.34
CA PHE A 401 -13.03 23.27 9.31
C PHE A 401 -11.74 23.17 10.14
N VAL A 402 -10.57 23.21 9.52
CA VAL A 402 -9.27 23.24 10.21
C VAL A 402 -9.17 24.43 11.16
N ALA A 403 -9.66 25.61 10.74
CA ALA A 403 -9.68 26.82 11.56
C ALA A 403 -10.75 26.81 12.67
N GLY A 404 -11.53 25.73 12.84
CA GLY A 404 -12.60 25.63 13.83
C GLY A 404 -13.82 26.52 13.55
N LYS A 405 -13.91 27.14 12.36
CA LYS A 405 -15.07 27.97 11.95
C LYS A 405 -16.30 27.14 11.65
N THR A 406 -16.11 25.87 11.26
CA THR A 406 -17.18 24.87 11.17
C THR A 406 -16.88 23.73 12.13
N SER A 407 -17.89 23.21 12.79
CA SER A 407 -17.75 22.17 13.82
C SER A 407 -17.99 20.76 13.25
N VAL A 408 -18.75 20.64 12.18
CA VAL A 408 -19.00 19.37 11.48
C VAL A 408 -18.60 19.51 10.02
N LEU A 409 -17.90 18.52 9.51
CA LEU A 409 -17.63 18.40 8.08
C LEU A 409 -18.35 17.17 7.53
N VAL A 410 -19.39 17.40 6.72
CA VAL A 410 -20.06 16.35 5.96
C VAL A 410 -19.25 16.11 4.68
N ALA A 411 -18.95 14.87 4.38
CA ALA A 411 -18.23 14.56 3.17
C ALA A 411 -18.52 13.17 2.63
N THR A 412 -18.23 12.98 1.35
CA THR A 412 -18.07 11.67 0.75
C THR A 412 -16.63 11.15 0.99
N THR A 413 -16.22 10.05 0.38
CA THR A 413 -14.89 9.42 0.52
C THR A 413 -13.69 10.32 0.26
N VAL A 414 -13.90 11.54 -0.27
CA VAL A 414 -12.84 12.53 -0.53
C VAL A 414 -12.00 12.91 0.71
N ILE A 415 -12.54 12.66 1.94
CA ILE A 415 -11.78 12.88 3.20
C ILE A 415 -10.61 11.89 3.39
N GLU A 416 -10.47 10.88 2.57
CA GLU A 416 -9.32 9.96 2.63
C GLU A 416 -7.98 10.70 2.51
N VAL A 417 -7.99 11.92 2.00
CA VAL A 417 -6.79 12.75 1.78
C VAL A 417 -6.38 13.48 3.06
N GLY A 418 -5.58 12.85 3.84
CA GLY A 418 -4.51 13.30 4.73
C GLY A 418 -4.67 14.50 5.68
N VAL A 419 -5.77 15.26 5.66
CA VAL A 419 -5.88 16.49 6.44
C VAL A 419 -5.93 16.18 7.95
N ASN A 420 -4.98 16.74 8.69
CA ASN A 420 -4.92 16.65 10.15
C ASN A 420 -5.74 17.77 10.80
N VAL A 421 -6.73 17.41 11.59
CA VAL A 421 -7.51 18.34 12.41
C VAL A 421 -7.47 17.86 13.86
N PRO A 422 -6.58 18.41 14.69
CA PRO A 422 -6.35 17.91 16.06
C PRO A 422 -7.61 17.93 16.94
N ASN A 423 -8.51 18.90 16.73
CA ASN A 423 -9.76 19.05 17.50
C ASN A 423 -10.90 18.14 17.01
N ALA A 424 -10.72 17.43 15.88
CA ALA A 424 -11.70 16.48 15.39
C ALA A 424 -11.57 15.17 16.18
N SER A 425 -12.48 14.97 17.13
CA SER A 425 -12.51 13.81 18.03
C SER A 425 -13.64 12.83 17.72
N ILE A 426 -14.54 13.17 16.78
CA ILE A 426 -15.70 12.33 16.43
C ILE A 426 -15.67 12.02 14.93
N MET A 427 -15.78 10.73 14.60
CA MET A 427 -15.98 10.23 13.26
C MET A 427 -17.31 9.49 13.17
N VAL A 428 -18.19 9.91 12.29
CA VAL A 428 -19.43 9.19 11.97
C VAL A 428 -19.36 8.71 10.53
N ILE A 429 -19.57 7.42 10.29
CA ILE A 429 -19.56 6.81 8.96
C ILE A 429 -20.91 6.16 8.72
N GLU A 430 -21.67 6.68 7.76
CA GLU A 430 -22.97 6.11 7.37
C GLU A 430 -22.80 4.91 6.45
N ARG A 431 -23.68 3.93 6.60
CA ARG A 431 -23.68 2.69 5.82
C ARG A 431 -22.28 2.06 5.76
N ALA A 432 -21.67 1.92 6.93
CA ALA A 432 -20.30 1.44 7.06
C ALA A 432 -20.07 0.07 6.39
N GLU A 433 -21.13 -0.75 6.22
CA GLU A 433 -21.11 -2.01 5.52
C GLU A 433 -20.73 -1.89 4.03
N SER A 434 -20.94 -0.72 3.41
CA SER A 434 -20.61 -0.48 2.00
C SER A 434 -19.14 -0.13 1.76
N PHE A 435 -18.39 0.18 2.82
CA PHE A 435 -16.97 0.55 2.71
C PHE A 435 -16.05 -0.66 2.79
N GLY A 436 -14.90 -0.56 2.13
CA GLY A 436 -13.79 -1.49 2.34
C GLY A 436 -13.17 -1.34 3.73
N LEU A 437 -12.63 -2.44 4.28
CA LEU A 437 -12.09 -2.45 5.64
C LEU A 437 -10.88 -1.52 5.79
N ALA A 438 -9.97 -1.50 4.81
CA ALA A 438 -8.84 -0.56 4.77
C ALA A 438 -9.30 0.91 4.73
N GLN A 439 -10.37 1.20 3.99
CA GLN A 439 -10.96 2.54 3.90
C GLN A 439 -11.57 2.98 5.22
N LEU A 440 -12.35 2.13 5.88
CA LEU A 440 -12.89 2.39 7.22
C LEU A 440 -11.78 2.65 8.25
N HIS A 441 -10.69 1.88 8.18
CA HIS A 441 -9.54 2.07 9.05
C HIS A 441 -8.85 3.42 8.82
N GLN A 442 -8.64 3.81 7.56
CA GLN A 442 -8.09 5.12 7.22
C GLN A 442 -8.97 6.28 7.69
N LEU A 443 -10.30 6.17 7.49
CA LEU A 443 -11.26 7.16 7.98
C LEU A 443 -11.23 7.27 9.51
N ARG A 444 -11.25 6.13 10.22
CA ARG A 444 -11.12 6.12 11.69
C ARG A 444 -9.83 6.82 12.14
N GLY A 445 -8.72 6.60 11.44
CA GLY A 445 -7.44 7.22 11.76
C GLY A 445 -7.38 8.75 11.56
N ARG A 446 -8.44 9.38 11.02
CA ARG A 446 -8.54 10.84 10.91
C ARG A 446 -8.87 11.53 12.23
N VAL A 447 -9.39 10.80 13.20
CA VAL A 447 -9.60 11.26 14.57
C VAL A 447 -8.57 10.64 15.52
N GLY A 448 -8.51 11.05 16.76
CA GLY A 448 -7.54 10.54 17.74
C GLY A 448 -6.12 11.04 17.54
N ARG A 449 -5.96 12.24 16.99
CA ARG A 449 -4.65 12.88 16.79
C ARG A 449 -4.33 13.96 17.83
N GLY A 450 -5.34 14.39 18.59
CA GLY A 450 -5.19 15.28 19.72
C GLY A 450 -5.08 14.53 21.05
N SER A 451 -5.08 15.29 22.16
CA SER A 451 -5.08 14.77 23.54
C SER A 451 -6.46 14.31 24.01
N GLU A 452 -7.52 14.61 23.27
CA GLU A 452 -8.90 14.29 23.63
C GLU A 452 -9.27 12.85 23.23
N ALA A 453 -10.12 12.24 24.09
CA ALA A 453 -10.69 10.94 23.78
C ALA A 453 -11.54 10.99 22.51
N SER A 454 -11.32 10.09 21.59
CA SER A 454 -11.95 10.09 20.28
C SER A 454 -12.89 8.90 20.08
N THR A 455 -13.95 9.12 19.29
CA THR A 455 -14.99 8.13 19.02
C THR A 455 -15.20 7.98 17.51
N CYS A 456 -15.32 6.72 17.05
CA CYS A 456 -15.72 6.38 15.69
C CYS A 456 -17.05 5.62 15.75
N LEU A 457 -18.08 6.17 15.13
CA LEU A 457 -19.41 5.57 15.03
C LEU A 457 -19.61 5.00 13.62
N LEU A 458 -19.79 3.70 13.55
CA LEU A 458 -20.07 2.97 12.31
C LEU A 458 -21.58 2.71 12.25
N LEU A 459 -22.29 3.51 11.44
CA LEU A 459 -23.73 3.36 11.25
C LEU A 459 -23.95 2.31 10.15
N TYR A 460 -24.80 1.33 10.42
CA TYR A 460 -25.10 0.26 9.49
C TYR A 460 -26.59 -0.02 9.32
N GLN A 461 -26.97 -0.53 8.16
CA GLN A 461 -28.34 -0.92 7.83
C GLN A 461 -28.55 -2.41 8.15
N PRO A 462 -29.44 -2.77 9.11
CA PRO A 462 -29.76 -4.18 9.34
C PRO A 462 -30.71 -4.73 8.27
N PRO A 463 -30.68 -6.06 7.96
CA PRO A 463 -29.73 -7.02 8.48
C PRO A 463 -28.36 -6.94 7.78
N LEU A 464 -27.27 -7.23 8.51
CA LEU A 464 -25.94 -7.37 7.92
C LEU A 464 -25.74 -8.78 7.36
N GLY A 465 -25.06 -8.88 6.24
CA GLY A 465 -24.51 -10.17 5.80
C GLY A 465 -23.29 -10.56 6.65
N GLU A 466 -22.99 -11.86 6.73
CA GLU A 466 -21.94 -12.44 7.60
C GLU A 466 -20.56 -11.77 7.40
N THR A 467 -20.15 -11.53 6.15
CA THR A 467 -18.88 -10.87 5.83
C THR A 467 -18.85 -9.42 6.31
N ALA A 468 -19.96 -8.67 6.16
CA ALA A 468 -20.06 -7.30 6.61
C ALA A 468 -20.03 -7.21 8.14
N GLU A 469 -20.75 -8.10 8.82
CA GLU A 469 -20.74 -8.19 10.29
C GLU A 469 -19.32 -8.46 10.82
N ARG A 470 -18.63 -9.46 10.24
CA ARG A 470 -17.25 -9.79 10.60
C ARG A 470 -16.30 -8.61 10.38
N ARG A 471 -16.41 -7.89 9.26
CA ARG A 471 -15.57 -6.70 8.97
C ARG A 471 -15.79 -5.59 9.99
N LEU A 472 -17.04 -5.25 10.29
CA LEU A 472 -17.36 -4.18 11.24
C LEU A 472 -16.98 -4.56 12.66
N ALA A 473 -17.17 -5.83 13.06
CA ALA A 473 -16.74 -6.35 14.36
C ALA A 473 -15.21 -6.26 14.51
N LEU A 474 -14.45 -6.66 13.49
CA LEU A 474 -12.99 -6.54 13.51
C LEU A 474 -12.53 -5.10 13.73
N LEU A 475 -13.12 -4.14 13.02
CA LEU A 475 -12.75 -2.74 13.16
C LEU A 475 -13.11 -2.18 14.55
N ARG A 476 -14.18 -2.68 15.19
CA ARG A 476 -14.54 -2.34 16.58
C ARG A 476 -13.50 -2.89 17.57
N ASP A 477 -13.04 -4.12 17.35
CA ASP A 477 -12.29 -4.90 18.32
C ASP A 477 -10.77 -4.66 18.27
N THR A 478 -10.26 -4.12 17.14
CA THR A 478 -8.82 -3.81 16.99
C THR A 478 -8.56 -2.46 16.33
N GLU A 479 -7.45 -1.85 16.74
CA GLU A 479 -6.89 -0.66 16.09
C GLU A 479 -5.59 -0.95 15.31
N ASP A 480 -5.13 -2.20 15.33
CA ASP A 480 -3.94 -2.62 14.61
C ASP A 480 -4.23 -2.68 13.11
N GLY A 481 -3.68 -1.70 12.37
CA GLY A 481 -3.87 -1.60 10.93
C GLY A 481 -3.28 -2.75 10.14
N PHE A 482 -2.19 -3.37 10.62
CA PHE A 482 -1.59 -4.54 9.95
C PHE A 482 -2.50 -5.76 10.09
N ARG A 483 -3.02 -6.01 11.29
CA ARG A 483 -4.00 -7.07 11.52
C ARG A 483 -5.27 -6.87 10.71
N ILE A 484 -5.75 -5.62 10.63
CA ILE A 484 -6.93 -5.27 9.81
C ILE A 484 -6.67 -5.57 8.33
N ALA A 485 -5.48 -5.24 7.82
CA ALA A 485 -5.13 -5.49 6.43
C ALA A 485 -4.98 -6.99 6.12
N GLU A 486 -4.40 -7.78 7.02
CA GLU A 486 -4.29 -9.23 6.88
C GLU A 486 -5.66 -9.91 6.87
N GLU A 487 -6.56 -9.52 7.76
CA GLU A 487 -7.93 -10.04 7.81
C GLU A 487 -8.78 -9.57 6.60
N ASP A 488 -8.57 -8.35 6.09
CA ASP A 488 -9.22 -7.87 4.86
C ASP A 488 -8.81 -8.72 3.66
N LEU A 489 -7.52 -9.06 3.55
CA LEU A 489 -7.01 -9.96 2.54
C LEU A 489 -7.66 -11.34 2.64
N ALA A 490 -7.71 -11.91 3.86
CA ALA A 490 -8.29 -13.22 4.11
C ALA A 490 -9.82 -13.28 3.84
N MET A 491 -10.55 -12.16 4.06
CA MET A 491 -12.00 -12.10 3.82
C MET A 491 -12.38 -11.88 2.35
N ARG A 492 -11.57 -11.16 1.58
CA ARG A 492 -11.85 -10.86 0.16
C ARG A 492 -11.41 -11.97 -0.76
N GLY A 493 -10.41 -12.74 -0.37
CA GLY A 493 -9.69 -13.62 -1.27
C GLY A 493 -8.74 -12.84 -2.21
N ALA A 494 -7.57 -13.39 -2.50
CA ALA A 494 -6.62 -12.77 -3.43
C ALA A 494 -7.24 -12.56 -4.83
N GLY A 495 -8.25 -13.34 -5.19
CA GLY A 495 -8.96 -13.27 -6.47
C GLY A 495 -9.76 -11.98 -6.67
N ASP A 496 -10.47 -11.52 -5.66
CA ASP A 496 -11.33 -10.32 -5.74
C ASP A 496 -10.52 -9.02 -5.73
N MET A 497 -9.37 -8.98 -5.04
CA MET A 497 -8.45 -7.83 -5.10
C MET A 497 -7.78 -7.69 -6.47
N ILE A 498 -7.66 -8.78 -7.23
CA ILE A 498 -7.11 -8.82 -8.58
C ILE A 498 -8.13 -8.33 -9.63
N GLY A 499 -9.44 -8.40 -9.34
CA GLY A 499 -10.54 -8.03 -10.24
C GLY A 499 -10.62 -6.53 -10.56
N THR A 500 -10.12 -5.66 -9.69
CA THR A 500 -9.98 -4.22 -9.99
C THR A 500 -8.66 -3.99 -10.72
N ALA A 501 -8.73 -3.68 -12.01
CA ALA A 501 -7.57 -3.40 -12.89
C ALA A 501 -6.62 -2.30 -12.38
N GLN A 502 -6.89 -1.71 -11.22
CA GLN A 502 -6.12 -0.65 -10.57
C GLN A 502 -5.11 -1.15 -9.53
N SER A 503 -5.17 -2.43 -9.09
CA SER A 503 -4.34 -2.89 -7.97
C SER A 503 -2.88 -3.23 -8.33
N GLY A 504 -2.56 -3.42 -9.61
CA GLY A 504 -1.17 -3.75 -10.04
C GLY A 504 -0.61 -5.07 -9.45
N LEU A 505 -1.47 -5.88 -8.83
CA LEU A 505 -1.08 -7.13 -8.19
C LEU A 505 -0.77 -8.22 -9.22
N PRO A 506 0.29 -9.01 -9.02
CA PRO A 506 0.57 -10.15 -9.88
C PRO A 506 -0.53 -11.20 -9.73
N ARG A 507 -0.98 -11.75 -10.86
CA ARG A 507 -1.88 -12.91 -10.87
C ARG A 507 -1.04 -14.18 -10.79
N PHE A 508 -1.18 -14.89 -9.68
CA PHE A 508 -0.62 -16.23 -9.54
C PHE A 508 -1.64 -17.26 -10.03
N ARG A 509 -1.14 -18.30 -10.72
CA ARG A 509 -1.96 -19.39 -11.28
C ARG A 509 -2.19 -20.51 -10.25
N ILE A 510 -1.19 -20.74 -9.39
CA ILE A 510 -1.12 -21.86 -8.47
C ILE A 510 -0.95 -21.37 -7.04
N ALA A 511 -0.10 -20.36 -6.85
CA ALA A 511 0.22 -19.82 -5.53
C ALA A 511 -0.96 -19.07 -4.93
N ASP A 512 -1.22 -19.33 -3.65
CA ASP A 512 -2.23 -18.67 -2.84
C ASP A 512 -1.53 -17.77 -1.80
N LEU A 513 -1.53 -16.46 -2.04
CA LEU A 513 -0.84 -15.50 -1.18
C LEU A 513 -1.39 -15.43 0.24
N GLU A 514 -2.66 -15.78 0.44
CA GLU A 514 -3.31 -15.75 1.75
C GLU A 514 -2.82 -16.88 2.65
N ARG A 515 -2.70 -18.08 2.05
CA ARG A 515 -2.36 -19.31 2.77
C ARG A 515 -0.87 -19.63 2.74
N GLN A 516 -0.11 -19.00 1.85
CA GLN A 516 1.28 -19.35 1.55
C GLN A 516 2.26 -18.21 1.77
N THR A 517 2.01 -17.31 2.74
CA THR A 517 2.90 -16.20 3.08
C THR A 517 4.31 -16.67 3.41
N ALA A 518 4.45 -17.75 4.20
CA ALA A 518 5.75 -18.33 4.53
C ALA A 518 6.51 -18.84 3.28
N LEU A 519 5.76 -19.34 2.28
CA LEU A 519 6.34 -19.80 1.01
C LEU A 519 6.86 -18.61 0.18
N MET A 520 6.18 -17.47 0.22
CA MET A 520 6.64 -16.23 -0.43
C MET A 520 7.93 -15.70 0.21
N GLU A 521 8.00 -15.67 1.56
CA GLU A 521 9.22 -15.27 2.28
C GLU A 521 10.40 -16.18 1.96
N LEU A 522 10.15 -17.48 1.89
CA LEU A 522 11.15 -18.48 1.50
C LEU A 522 11.65 -18.24 0.08
N ALA A 523 10.74 -18.02 -0.87
CA ALA A 523 11.09 -17.73 -2.27
C ALA A 523 11.90 -16.43 -2.40
N GLN A 524 11.55 -15.38 -1.63
CA GLN A 524 12.31 -14.13 -1.61
C GLN A 524 13.73 -14.34 -1.07
N SER A 525 13.86 -15.04 0.07
CA SER A 525 15.16 -15.32 0.67
C SER A 525 16.06 -16.12 -0.28
N ASP A 526 15.49 -17.13 -0.94
CA ASP A 526 16.21 -17.98 -1.89
C ASP A 526 16.61 -17.22 -3.17
N ALA A 527 15.72 -16.37 -3.70
CA ALA A 527 16.04 -15.51 -4.85
C ALA A 527 17.19 -14.55 -4.54
N ARG A 528 17.19 -13.93 -3.34
CA ARG A 528 18.29 -13.06 -2.89
C ARG A 528 19.60 -13.82 -2.71
N ALA A 529 19.56 -14.99 -2.08
CA ALA A 529 20.74 -15.84 -1.89
C ALA A 529 21.31 -16.29 -3.23
N LEU A 530 20.47 -16.72 -4.17
CA LEU A 530 20.90 -17.09 -5.51
C LEU A 530 21.61 -15.93 -6.23
N LEU A 531 20.97 -14.77 -6.31
CA LEU A 531 21.49 -13.62 -7.05
C LEU A 531 22.70 -12.95 -6.36
N SER A 532 22.91 -13.17 -5.06
CA SER A 532 24.13 -12.71 -4.37
C SER A 532 25.37 -13.50 -4.80
N VAL A 533 25.20 -14.76 -5.19
CA VAL A 533 26.29 -15.67 -5.61
C VAL A 533 26.39 -15.74 -7.14
N ASP A 534 25.26 -15.68 -7.84
CA ASP A 534 25.16 -15.80 -9.30
C ASP A 534 24.25 -14.70 -9.88
N PRO A 535 24.70 -13.44 -9.90
CA PRO A 535 23.89 -12.29 -10.33
C PRO A 535 23.45 -12.38 -11.79
N ASP A 536 24.20 -13.08 -12.64
CA ASP A 536 23.94 -13.22 -14.08
C ASP A 536 23.26 -14.56 -14.43
N LEU A 537 22.92 -15.37 -13.43
CA LEU A 537 22.29 -16.69 -13.59
C LEU A 537 23.04 -17.60 -14.58
N THR A 538 24.36 -17.68 -14.47
CA THR A 538 25.25 -18.45 -15.37
C THR A 538 25.63 -19.81 -14.81
N SER A 539 25.50 -20.03 -13.49
CA SER A 539 25.72 -21.33 -12.87
C SER A 539 24.72 -22.39 -13.36
N SER A 540 24.96 -23.66 -13.07
CA SER A 540 24.01 -24.73 -13.42
C SER A 540 22.61 -24.49 -12.83
N ARG A 541 22.53 -24.02 -11.58
CA ARG A 541 21.26 -23.62 -10.94
C ARG A 541 20.69 -22.35 -11.57
N GLY A 542 21.52 -21.35 -11.85
CA GLY A 542 21.12 -20.13 -12.54
C GLY A 542 20.53 -20.40 -13.92
N ALA A 543 21.15 -21.29 -14.70
CA ALA A 543 20.63 -21.73 -15.99
C ALA A 543 19.25 -22.41 -15.86
N ALA A 544 19.06 -23.24 -14.82
CA ALA A 544 17.76 -23.85 -14.53
C ALA A 544 16.71 -22.78 -14.14
N VAL A 545 17.08 -21.78 -13.36
CA VAL A 545 16.19 -20.65 -13.01
C VAL A 545 15.81 -19.83 -14.25
N ARG A 546 16.70 -19.66 -15.24
CA ARG A 546 16.33 -19.03 -16.53
C ARG A 546 15.22 -19.80 -17.24
N VAL A 547 15.28 -21.15 -17.21
CA VAL A 547 14.21 -22.00 -17.77
C VAL A 547 12.91 -21.79 -16.98
N LEU A 548 12.98 -21.70 -15.65
CA LEU A 548 11.82 -21.40 -14.80
C LEU A 548 11.19 -20.05 -15.15
N LEU A 549 11.99 -19.00 -15.33
CA LEU A 549 11.50 -17.66 -15.71
C LEU A 549 10.75 -17.71 -17.05
N TRP A 550 11.26 -18.49 -18.00
CA TRP A 550 10.59 -18.69 -19.28
C TRP A 550 9.27 -19.46 -19.15
N LEU A 551 9.23 -20.53 -18.35
CA LEU A 551 8.03 -21.33 -18.08
C LEU A 551 6.91 -20.50 -17.42
N MET A 552 7.29 -19.54 -16.58
CA MET A 552 6.35 -18.66 -15.86
C MET A 552 6.06 -17.34 -16.60
N GLU A 553 6.42 -17.25 -17.91
CA GLU A 553 6.19 -16.08 -18.76
C GLU A 553 6.84 -14.79 -18.20
N GLN A 554 7.95 -14.94 -17.49
CA GLN A 554 8.75 -13.84 -16.94
C GLN A 554 9.93 -13.49 -17.87
N ASP A 555 9.77 -13.67 -19.17
CA ASP A 555 10.83 -13.44 -20.19
C ASP A 555 11.28 -11.96 -20.25
N LYS A 556 10.48 -11.01 -19.79
CA LYS A 556 10.92 -9.62 -19.59
C LYS A 556 12.08 -9.53 -18.60
N ALA A 557 12.12 -10.40 -17.58
CA ALA A 557 13.24 -10.47 -16.65
C ALA A 557 14.54 -10.89 -17.32
N MET A 558 14.47 -11.72 -18.36
CA MET A 558 15.65 -12.14 -19.12
C MET A 558 16.34 -10.96 -19.84
N ARG A 559 15.58 -9.94 -20.24
CA ARG A 559 16.14 -8.72 -20.84
C ARG A 559 16.92 -7.89 -19.81
N LEU A 560 16.57 -7.97 -18.52
CA LEU A 560 17.28 -7.29 -17.45
C LEU A 560 18.67 -7.88 -17.20
N ILE A 561 18.87 -9.18 -17.50
CA ILE A 561 20.16 -9.86 -17.41
C ILE A 561 21.06 -9.44 -18.58
N SER A 562 20.49 -9.23 -19.77
CA SER A 562 21.25 -8.95 -21.01
C SER A 562 21.67 -7.49 -21.18
N VAL A 563 21.21 -6.58 -20.33
CA VAL A 563 21.54 -5.13 -20.35
C VAL A 563 22.72 -4.80 -19.41
N GLY A 564 23.34 -5.82 -18.80
CA GLY A 564 24.48 -5.70 -17.86
C GLY A 564 25.85 -5.74 -18.53
#